data_bdc78ac4950cb6042757082d376baa93
#
_entry.id   bdc78ac4950cb6042757082d376baa93
#
_cell.length_a   1.000
_cell.length_b   1.000
_cell.length_c   1.000
_cell.angle_alpha   90.00
_cell.angle_beta   90.00
_cell.angle_gamma   90.00
#
_symmetry.space_group_name_H-M   'P 1'
#
loop_
_entity.id
_entity.type
_entity.pdbx_description
1 polymer ?
#
loop_
_entity_poly.entity_id
_entity_poly.type
_entity_poly.pdbx_seq_one_letter_code
_entity_poly.pdbx_strand_id
1 'polypeptide(L)'
;TLGRAGIGNQHFVVAYDDPPAGGMYAPHLWWLLKWLGHDQVAVLDGGIRAWQKAGYEISTSAVEHAPTAFRPHPRPEMVVDADFVAHRPPGTVLIDSRAPERYRGEVEPIDPVAGHIPGAINRSWLDSLEASGRFKPAEAQQKRFEGLEGEIIAYCGSGVSATANVLALELIGKPARLYAGSWSDWVSDPSRPVATGEE
;
A
#
# COMPACT_ATOMS: atom_id res chain seq x y z
N THR A 1 20.20 -2.46 -4.59
CA THR A 1 19.97 -2.26 -3.14
C THR A 1 19.76 -3.60 -2.46
N LEU A 2 18.77 -4.43 -2.87
CA LEU A 2 18.44 -5.72 -2.22
C LEU A 2 19.65 -6.67 -2.14
N GLY A 3 20.36 -6.89 -3.24
CA GLY A 3 21.54 -7.76 -3.26
C GLY A 3 22.66 -7.28 -2.32
N ARG A 4 22.88 -5.97 -2.17
CA ARG A 4 23.84 -5.44 -1.19
C ARG A 4 23.41 -5.67 0.26
N ALA A 5 22.11 -5.77 0.50
CA ALA A 5 21.57 -6.14 1.80
C ALA A 5 21.51 -7.66 2.05
N GLY A 6 22.14 -8.46 1.18
CA GLY A 6 22.17 -9.91 1.30
C GLY A 6 20.90 -10.62 0.82
N ILE A 7 19.96 -9.90 0.18
CA ILE A 7 18.69 -10.48 -0.29
C ILE A 7 18.85 -10.93 -1.75
N GLY A 8 18.79 -12.23 -1.97
CA GLY A 8 18.73 -12.88 -3.29
C GLY A 8 17.36 -13.52 -3.53
N ASN A 9 17.11 -13.96 -4.78
CA ASN A 9 15.80 -14.51 -5.17
C ASN A 9 15.38 -15.79 -4.41
N GLN A 10 16.31 -16.48 -3.75
CA GLN A 10 16.06 -17.68 -2.96
C GLN A 10 15.67 -17.41 -1.51
N HIS A 11 15.77 -16.16 -1.04
CA HIS A 11 15.51 -15.83 0.36
C HIS A 11 14.03 -15.54 0.61
N PHE A 12 13.51 -16.03 1.73
CA PHE A 12 12.23 -15.59 2.24
C PHE A 12 12.42 -14.30 3.05
N VAL A 13 11.70 -13.24 2.68
CA VAL A 13 11.79 -11.91 3.31
C VAL A 13 10.58 -11.69 4.20
N VAL A 14 10.81 -11.33 5.46
CA VAL A 14 9.75 -10.88 6.37
C VAL A 14 9.93 -9.38 6.60
N ALA A 15 8.98 -8.60 6.13
CA ALA A 15 8.92 -7.16 6.36
C ALA A 15 8.17 -6.86 7.66
N TYR A 16 8.66 -5.91 8.45
CA TYR A 16 7.96 -5.49 9.65
C TYR A 16 8.10 -3.99 9.88
N ASP A 17 7.11 -3.42 10.56
CA ASP A 17 7.08 -2.03 10.98
C ASP A 17 7.34 -1.91 12.47
N ASP A 18 7.74 -0.69 12.89
CA ASP A 18 7.70 -0.23 14.26
C ASP A 18 6.72 0.96 14.36
N PRO A 19 5.74 0.93 15.28
CA PRO A 19 4.83 2.05 15.48
C PRO A 19 5.57 3.39 15.79
N PRO A 20 4.97 4.56 15.40
CA PRO A 20 3.55 4.73 15.07
C PRO A 20 3.16 4.40 13.63
N ALA A 21 4.11 4.11 12.74
CA ALA A 21 3.86 3.85 11.32
C ALA A 21 3.45 2.40 11.01
N GLY A 22 3.08 1.62 12.03
CA GLY A 22 2.72 0.21 11.86
C GLY A 22 1.66 0.00 10.80
N GLY A 23 1.90 -0.97 9.89
CA GLY A 23 0.99 -1.30 8.80
C GLY A 23 1.13 -0.43 7.55
N MET A 24 2.13 0.42 7.42
CA MET A 24 2.35 1.27 6.26
C MET A 24 3.60 0.89 5.44
N TYR A 25 4.76 0.77 6.07
CA TYR A 25 6.02 0.56 5.36
C TYR A 25 6.30 -0.91 5.06
N ALA A 26 5.91 -1.83 5.94
CA ALA A 26 6.06 -3.26 5.70
C ALA A 26 5.19 -3.73 4.50
N PRO A 27 3.90 -3.34 4.37
CA PRO A 27 3.13 -3.57 3.15
C PRO A 27 3.75 -2.95 1.91
N HIS A 28 4.38 -1.77 2.03
CA HIS A 28 5.04 -1.15 0.89
C HIS A 28 6.27 -1.95 0.43
N LEU A 29 7.12 -2.41 1.35
CA LEU A 29 8.23 -3.30 1.01
C LEU A 29 7.73 -4.64 0.43
N TRP A 30 6.68 -5.23 1.01
CA TRP A 30 6.04 -6.43 0.49
C TRP A 30 5.58 -6.21 -0.96
N TRP A 31 4.88 -5.12 -1.23
CA TRP A 31 4.41 -4.78 -2.57
C TRP A 31 5.55 -4.57 -3.56
N LEU A 32 6.60 -3.84 -3.16
CA LEU A 32 7.79 -3.63 -4.00
C LEU A 32 8.48 -4.96 -4.38
N LEU A 33 8.60 -5.89 -3.44
CA LEU A 33 9.17 -7.21 -3.71
C LEU A 33 8.28 -8.03 -4.65
N LYS A 34 6.97 -8.03 -4.43
CA LYS A 34 6.00 -8.66 -5.34
C LYS A 34 6.08 -8.06 -6.75
N TRP A 35 6.14 -6.73 -6.83
CA TRP A 35 6.30 -6.03 -8.10
C TRP A 35 7.61 -6.39 -8.82
N LEU A 36 8.70 -6.57 -8.07
CA LEU A 36 10.00 -7.04 -8.61
C LEU A 36 10.02 -8.54 -8.93
N GLY A 37 8.89 -9.25 -8.84
CA GLY A 37 8.77 -10.67 -9.13
C GLY A 37 9.28 -11.59 -8.02
N HIS A 38 9.40 -11.08 -6.79
CA HIS A 38 9.83 -11.84 -5.63
C HIS A 38 8.63 -12.23 -4.76
N ASP A 39 8.17 -13.48 -4.86
CA ASP A 39 6.99 -13.95 -4.16
C ASP A 39 7.24 -14.48 -2.74
N GLN A 40 8.50 -14.74 -2.41
CA GLN A 40 8.88 -15.23 -1.08
C GLN A 40 8.98 -14.06 -0.09
N VAL A 41 7.86 -13.41 0.15
CA VAL A 41 7.77 -12.25 1.05
C VAL A 41 6.49 -12.30 1.87
N ALA A 42 6.59 -11.92 3.15
CA ALA A 42 5.48 -11.75 4.07
C ALA A 42 5.63 -10.47 4.89
N VAL A 43 4.54 -10.04 5.48
CA VAL A 43 4.50 -8.97 6.48
C VAL A 43 4.31 -9.59 7.85
N LEU A 44 5.11 -9.17 8.84
CA LEU A 44 4.92 -9.54 10.24
C LEU A 44 3.74 -8.77 10.80
N ASP A 45 2.63 -9.46 10.99
CA ASP A 45 1.36 -8.87 11.43
C ASP A 45 1.47 -8.28 12.85
N GLY A 46 1.21 -6.97 12.96
CA GLY A 46 1.40 -6.21 14.20
C GLY A 46 2.85 -5.77 14.45
N GLY A 47 3.77 -6.05 13.53
CA GLY A 47 5.15 -5.57 13.53
C GLY A 47 5.96 -6.01 14.74
N ILE A 48 7.05 -5.26 15.02
CA ILE A 48 7.99 -5.61 16.09
C ILE A 48 7.34 -5.62 17.49
N ARG A 49 6.29 -4.82 17.71
CA ARG A 49 5.60 -4.80 19.01
C ARG A 49 4.82 -6.08 19.28
N ALA A 50 4.17 -6.66 18.26
CA ALA A 50 3.49 -7.94 18.39
C ALA A 50 4.50 -9.07 18.67
N TRP A 51 5.67 -9.04 18.02
CA TRP A 51 6.79 -9.94 18.26
C TRP A 51 7.26 -9.89 19.71
N GLN A 52 7.54 -8.68 20.22
CA GLN A 52 7.96 -8.47 21.62
C GLN A 52 6.89 -8.92 22.61
N LYS A 53 5.61 -8.58 22.37
CA LYS A 53 4.49 -8.98 23.22
C LYS A 53 4.31 -10.50 23.28
N ALA A 54 4.68 -11.21 22.21
CA ALA A 54 4.69 -12.67 22.17
C ALA A 54 5.87 -13.30 22.92
N GLY A 55 6.80 -12.50 23.48
CA GLY A 55 7.94 -12.96 24.26
C GLY A 55 9.13 -13.41 23.41
N TYR A 56 9.15 -13.09 22.11
CA TYR A 56 10.27 -13.43 21.26
C TYR A 56 11.45 -12.48 21.46
N GLU A 57 12.66 -13.00 21.32
CA GLU A 57 13.90 -12.26 21.49
C GLU A 57 14.08 -11.20 20.40
N ILE A 58 14.66 -10.07 20.78
CA ILE A 58 15.15 -9.02 19.91
C ILE A 58 16.63 -8.79 20.16
N SER A 59 17.36 -8.37 19.13
CA SER A 59 18.76 -8.03 19.24
C SER A 59 19.00 -6.65 18.62
N THR A 60 19.87 -5.87 19.26
CA THR A 60 20.40 -4.61 18.71
C THR A 60 21.72 -4.80 17.99
N SER A 61 22.23 -6.02 17.94
CA SER A 61 23.46 -6.35 17.22
C SER A 61 23.24 -6.19 15.72
N ALA A 62 24.10 -5.41 15.06
CA ALA A 62 24.11 -5.33 13.63
C ALA A 62 24.50 -6.70 13.04
N VAL A 63 23.68 -7.20 12.14
CA VAL A 63 24.00 -8.42 11.38
C VAL A 63 24.43 -8.00 9.98
N GLU A 64 25.66 -8.34 9.61
CA GLU A 64 26.17 -8.15 8.26
C GLU A 64 25.90 -9.39 7.44
N HIS A 65 25.27 -9.20 6.29
CA HIS A 65 25.03 -10.26 5.31
C HIS A 65 25.97 -10.07 4.12
N ALA A 66 26.58 -11.14 3.66
CA ALA A 66 27.37 -11.09 2.43
C ALA A 66 26.48 -10.67 1.25
N PRO A 67 26.94 -9.76 0.40
CA PRO A 67 26.20 -9.38 -0.80
C PRO A 67 25.87 -10.61 -1.67
N THR A 68 24.67 -10.61 -2.24
CA THR A 68 24.19 -11.66 -3.14
C THR A 68 23.60 -11.07 -4.41
N ALA A 69 23.31 -11.90 -5.40
CA ALA A 69 22.65 -11.47 -6.62
C ALA A 69 21.13 -11.47 -6.44
N PHE A 70 20.50 -10.34 -6.70
CA PHE A 70 19.06 -10.24 -6.87
C PHE A 70 18.76 -9.90 -8.34
N ARG A 71 17.97 -10.73 -8.99
CA ARG A 71 17.53 -10.55 -10.38
C ARG A 71 16.05 -10.19 -10.38
N PRO A 72 15.71 -8.90 -10.63
CA PRO A 72 14.33 -8.48 -10.69
C PRO A 72 13.64 -8.99 -11.98
N HIS A 73 12.37 -9.33 -11.85
CA HIS A 73 11.44 -9.60 -12.95
C HIS A 73 10.18 -8.73 -12.75
N PRO A 74 10.26 -7.41 -13.08
CA PRO A 74 9.18 -6.48 -12.79
C PRO A 74 7.85 -6.93 -13.43
N ARG A 75 6.75 -6.70 -12.71
CA ARG A 75 5.37 -6.98 -13.08
C ARG A 75 4.64 -5.68 -13.40
N PRO A 76 4.73 -5.16 -14.63
CA PRO A 76 4.11 -3.88 -15.00
C PRO A 76 2.60 -3.88 -14.82
N GLU A 77 1.96 -5.04 -14.88
CA GLU A 77 0.53 -5.22 -14.66
C GLU A 77 0.07 -4.83 -13.23
N MET A 78 0.97 -4.76 -12.27
CA MET A 78 0.65 -4.35 -10.89
C MET A 78 0.59 -2.83 -10.69
N VAL A 79 1.00 -2.06 -11.70
CA VAL A 79 1.11 -0.60 -11.61
C VAL A 79 0.28 0.06 -12.70
N VAL A 80 -0.26 1.24 -12.39
CA VAL A 80 -0.85 2.15 -13.37
C VAL A 80 -0.22 3.53 -13.22
N ASP A 81 -0.26 4.31 -14.29
CA ASP A 81 0.12 5.71 -14.33
C ASP A 81 -1.10 6.64 -14.31
N ALA A 82 -0.84 7.94 -14.30
CA ALA A 82 -1.88 8.96 -14.29
C ALA A 82 -2.78 8.92 -15.55
N ASP A 83 -2.20 8.60 -16.70
CA ASP A 83 -2.95 8.54 -17.95
C ASP A 83 -3.95 7.39 -17.94
N PHE A 84 -3.54 6.23 -17.44
CA PHE A 84 -4.47 5.11 -17.24
C PHE A 84 -5.59 5.49 -16.27
N VAL A 85 -5.25 6.13 -15.14
CA VAL A 85 -6.26 6.56 -14.15
C VAL A 85 -7.24 7.57 -14.72
N ALA A 86 -6.75 8.53 -15.53
CA ALA A 86 -7.58 9.55 -16.19
C ALA A 86 -8.57 8.93 -17.20
N HIS A 87 -8.15 7.87 -17.90
CA HIS A 87 -8.92 7.22 -18.96
C HIS A 87 -9.37 5.80 -18.60
N ARG A 88 -9.44 5.50 -17.30
CA ARG A 88 -9.80 4.18 -16.81
C ARG A 88 -11.12 3.68 -17.38
N PRO A 89 -11.25 2.40 -17.68
CA PRO A 89 -12.48 1.82 -18.18
C PRO A 89 -13.65 2.05 -17.22
N PRO A 90 -14.89 2.22 -17.74
CA PRO A 90 -16.08 2.24 -16.89
C PRO A 90 -16.17 0.97 -16.02
N GLY A 91 -16.53 1.13 -14.74
CA GLY A 91 -16.57 0.04 -13.77
C GLY A 91 -15.26 -0.22 -13.05
N THR A 92 -14.16 0.46 -13.41
CA THR A 92 -12.93 0.45 -12.61
C THR A 92 -13.16 1.18 -11.29
N VAL A 93 -12.91 0.49 -10.18
CA VAL A 93 -12.98 1.06 -8.84
C VAL A 93 -11.67 1.76 -8.51
N LEU A 94 -11.71 3.06 -8.23
CA LEU A 94 -10.56 3.83 -7.80
C LEU A 94 -10.67 4.12 -6.30
N ILE A 95 -9.71 3.65 -5.49
CA ILE A 95 -9.70 3.78 -4.04
C ILE A 95 -8.68 4.83 -3.62
N ASP A 96 -9.14 5.91 -2.98
CA ASP A 96 -8.29 6.81 -2.20
C ASP A 96 -8.06 6.22 -0.80
N SER A 97 -6.79 5.93 -0.51
CA SER A 97 -6.38 5.31 0.76
C SER A 97 -6.01 6.32 1.84
N ARG A 98 -6.08 7.63 1.56
CA ARG A 98 -5.79 8.69 2.55
C ARG A 98 -6.87 8.77 3.62
N ALA A 99 -6.60 9.57 4.64
CA ALA A 99 -7.58 9.92 5.66
C ALA A 99 -8.80 10.63 5.03
N PRO A 100 -10.03 10.40 5.56
CA PRO A 100 -11.25 10.93 4.96
C PRO A 100 -11.27 12.46 4.79
N GLU A 101 -10.70 13.20 5.74
CA GLU A 101 -10.61 14.66 5.67
C GLU A 101 -9.70 15.15 4.53
N ARG A 102 -8.65 14.37 4.17
CA ARG A 102 -7.83 14.67 2.99
C ARG A 102 -8.59 14.36 1.70
N TYR A 103 -9.30 13.24 1.66
CA TYR A 103 -10.15 12.88 0.53
C TYR A 103 -11.20 13.96 0.26
N ARG A 104 -11.93 14.40 1.28
CA ARG A 104 -12.97 15.45 1.12
C ARG A 104 -12.40 16.83 0.78
N GLY A 105 -11.10 17.02 0.86
CA GLY A 105 -10.46 18.31 0.61
C GLY A 105 -10.57 19.31 1.75
N GLU A 106 -10.91 18.86 2.95
CA GLU A 106 -11.00 19.69 4.16
C GLU A 106 -9.61 20.07 4.71
N VAL A 107 -8.65 19.16 4.53
CA VAL A 107 -7.26 19.30 5.00
C VAL A 107 -6.31 18.72 3.96
N GLU A 108 -5.23 19.46 3.65
CA GLU A 108 -4.12 18.92 2.85
C GLU A 108 -2.77 19.49 3.38
N PRO A 109 -2.07 18.74 4.25
CA PRO A 109 -0.85 19.23 4.88
C PRO A 109 0.43 19.03 4.03
N ILE A 110 0.35 18.31 2.91
CA ILE A 110 1.52 17.85 2.15
C ILE A 110 1.54 18.40 0.74
N ASP A 111 0.43 18.23 0.02
CA ASP A 111 0.33 18.58 -1.40
C ASP A 111 -0.28 19.99 -1.60
N PRO A 112 -0.03 20.67 -2.75
CA PRO A 112 -0.51 22.04 -2.97
C PRO A 112 -2.01 22.14 -3.21
N VAL A 113 -2.69 21.04 -3.50
CA VAL A 113 -4.12 20.99 -3.83
C VAL A 113 -4.82 19.99 -2.94
N ALA A 114 -5.93 20.41 -2.33
CA ALA A 114 -6.80 19.54 -1.53
C ALA A 114 -7.89 18.90 -2.38
N GLY A 115 -8.37 17.72 -1.99
CA GLY A 115 -9.41 16.97 -2.69
C GLY A 115 -8.98 15.57 -3.09
N HIS A 116 -9.64 15.01 -4.09
CA HIS A 116 -9.40 13.66 -4.58
C HIS A 116 -9.56 13.55 -6.12
N ILE A 117 -9.15 12.43 -6.67
CA ILE A 117 -9.35 12.12 -8.10
C ILE A 117 -10.83 11.84 -8.34
N PRO A 118 -11.50 12.52 -9.30
CA PRO A 118 -12.93 12.34 -9.55
C PRO A 118 -13.34 10.88 -9.75
N GLY A 119 -14.44 10.48 -9.12
CA GLY A 119 -14.97 9.12 -9.12
C GLY A 119 -14.19 8.14 -8.23
N ALA A 120 -13.27 8.62 -7.40
CA ALA A 120 -12.63 7.79 -6.40
C ALA A 120 -13.53 7.64 -5.16
N ILE A 121 -13.50 6.46 -4.56
CA ILE A 121 -14.12 6.22 -3.24
C ILE A 121 -13.07 6.25 -2.15
N ASN A 122 -13.41 6.75 -0.97
CA ASN A 122 -12.49 6.70 0.16
C ASN A 122 -12.55 5.37 0.91
N ARG A 123 -11.38 4.76 1.10
CA ARG A 123 -11.16 3.63 2.00
C ARG A 123 -9.82 3.84 2.69
N SER A 124 -9.85 4.55 3.82
CA SER A 124 -8.62 4.85 4.57
C SER A 124 -7.82 3.59 4.85
N TRP A 125 -6.50 3.61 4.61
CA TRP A 125 -5.63 2.46 4.88
C TRP A 125 -5.62 2.07 6.36
N LEU A 126 -5.83 3.06 7.26
CA LEU A 126 -5.93 2.82 8.70
C LEU A 126 -7.07 1.88 9.07
N ASP A 127 -8.15 1.88 8.29
CA ASP A 127 -9.29 1.00 8.51
C ASP A 127 -8.99 -0.47 8.20
N SER A 128 -7.84 -0.78 7.59
CA SER A 128 -7.34 -2.14 7.43
C SER A 128 -6.83 -2.74 8.73
N LEU A 129 -6.55 -1.88 9.73
CA LEU A 129 -5.87 -2.28 10.96
C LEU A 129 -6.82 -2.27 12.16
N GLU A 130 -6.49 -3.10 13.13
CA GLU A 130 -6.98 -3.02 14.49
C GLU A 130 -6.18 -1.99 15.29
N ALA A 131 -6.69 -1.59 16.46
CA ALA A 131 -5.95 -0.74 17.40
C ALA A 131 -4.61 -1.35 17.86
N SER A 132 -4.46 -2.65 17.74
CA SER A 132 -3.22 -3.39 18.01
C SER A 132 -2.13 -3.20 16.95
N GLY A 133 -2.45 -2.59 15.80
CA GLY A 133 -1.60 -2.50 14.62
C GLY A 133 -1.60 -3.76 13.74
N ARG A 134 -2.38 -4.77 14.09
CA ARG A 134 -2.58 -5.96 13.26
C ARG A 134 -3.58 -5.68 12.15
N PHE A 135 -3.45 -6.38 11.05
CA PHE A 135 -4.49 -6.39 10.02
C PHE A 135 -5.77 -7.01 10.56
N LYS A 136 -6.90 -6.40 10.25
CA LYS A 136 -8.22 -6.99 10.57
C LYS A 136 -8.36 -8.34 9.87
N PRO A 137 -9.09 -9.30 10.50
CA PRO A 137 -9.33 -10.61 9.90
C PRO A 137 -10.05 -10.52 8.55
N ALA A 138 -9.92 -11.57 7.75
CA ALA A 138 -10.44 -11.61 6.37
C ALA A 138 -11.91 -11.24 6.25
N GLU A 139 -12.77 -11.69 7.19
CA GLU A 139 -14.20 -11.36 7.19
C GLU A 139 -14.45 -9.85 7.35
N ALA A 140 -13.64 -9.17 8.19
CA ALA A 140 -13.76 -7.73 8.38
C ALA A 140 -13.26 -6.96 7.15
N GLN A 141 -12.21 -7.45 6.48
CA GLN A 141 -11.76 -6.90 5.21
C GLN A 141 -12.79 -7.14 4.10
N GLN A 142 -13.39 -8.32 4.01
CA GLN A 142 -14.45 -8.62 3.04
C GLN A 142 -15.61 -7.63 3.19
N LYS A 143 -16.09 -7.40 4.43
CA LYS A 143 -17.15 -6.42 4.70
C LYS A 143 -16.73 -5.00 4.30
N ARG A 144 -15.47 -4.61 4.55
CA ARG A 144 -14.96 -3.29 4.23
C ARG A 144 -14.90 -3.02 2.72
N PHE A 145 -14.64 -4.06 1.93
CA PHE A 145 -14.56 -4.00 0.47
C PHE A 145 -15.78 -4.64 -0.21
N GLU A 146 -16.87 -4.81 0.52
CA GLU A 146 -18.12 -5.33 -0.03
C GLU A 146 -18.64 -4.43 -1.16
N GLY A 147 -19.20 -5.06 -2.20
CA GLY A 147 -19.72 -4.36 -3.37
C GLY A 147 -18.67 -3.83 -4.34
N LEU A 148 -17.38 -3.94 -4.04
CA LEU A 148 -16.35 -3.58 -5.01
C LEU A 148 -16.14 -4.73 -6.00
N GLU A 149 -16.53 -4.50 -7.25
CA GLU A 149 -16.42 -5.45 -8.34
C GLU A 149 -15.56 -4.88 -9.48
N GLY A 150 -14.98 -5.76 -10.30
CA GLY A 150 -14.15 -5.37 -11.42
C GLY A 150 -12.70 -5.06 -11.06
N GLU A 151 -12.05 -4.26 -11.88
CA GLU A 151 -10.68 -3.83 -11.68
C GLU A 151 -10.60 -2.82 -10.53
N ILE A 152 -9.69 -3.05 -9.58
CA ILE A 152 -9.48 -2.17 -8.44
C ILE A 152 -8.11 -1.50 -8.57
N ILE A 153 -8.08 -0.17 -8.41
CA ILE A 153 -6.86 0.63 -8.35
C ILE A 153 -6.84 1.36 -7.02
N ALA A 154 -5.74 1.25 -6.29
CA ALA A 154 -5.53 2.00 -5.05
C ALA A 154 -4.49 3.10 -5.24
N TYR A 155 -4.71 4.26 -4.62
CA TYR A 155 -3.74 5.33 -4.50
C TYR A 155 -3.78 5.97 -3.11
N CYS A 156 -2.79 6.81 -2.79
CA CYS A 156 -2.80 7.61 -1.57
C CYS A 156 -2.17 9.00 -1.81
N GLY A 157 -1.27 9.47 -0.96
CA GLY A 157 -0.48 10.69 -1.20
C GLY A 157 0.65 10.44 -2.21
N SER A 158 1.50 9.46 -1.93
CA SER A 158 2.74 9.15 -2.66
C SER A 158 2.96 7.65 -2.93
N GLY A 159 1.90 6.86 -2.99
CA GLY A 159 1.95 5.43 -3.32
C GLY A 159 2.41 4.50 -2.19
N VAL A 160 2.73 5.02 -1.01
CA VAL A 160 3.23 4.19 0.11
C VAL A 160 2.09 3.54 0.88
N SER A 161 1.23 4.33 1.53
CA SER A 161 0.18 3.79 2.41
C SER A 161 -0.95 3.06 1.68
N ALA A 162 -1.15 3.32 0.38
CA ALA A 162 -2.11 2.58 -0.44
C ALA A 162 -1.78 1.08 -0.53
N THR A 163 -0.51 0.70 -0.38
CA THR A 163 -0.10 -0.71 -0.39
C THR A 163 -0.66 -1.52 0.78
N ALA A 164 -1.04 -0.87 1.88
CA ALA A 164 -1.78 -1.54 2.97
C ALA A 164 -3.19 -1.97 2.51
N ASN A 165 -3.87 -1.14 1.71
CA ASN A 165 -5.13 -1.54 1.08
C ASN A 165 -4.93 -2.64 0.02
N VAL A 166 -3.86 -2.55 -0.78
CA VAL A 166 -3.52 -3.62 -1.74
C VAL A 166 -3.29 -4.95 -1.02
N LEU A 167 -2.54 -4.95 0.09
CA LEU A 167 -2.34 -6.16 0.91
C LEU A 167 -3.66 -6.67 1.50
N ALA A 168 -4.49 -5.77 2.05
CA ALA A 168 -5.78 -6.15 2.63
C ALA A 168 -6.73 -6.77 1.57
N LEU A 169 -6.70 -6.26 0.35
CA LEU A 169 -7.45 -6.83 -0.79
C LEU A 169 -6.88 -8.18 -1.23
N GLU A 170 -5.56 -8.32 -1.28
CA GLU A 170 -4.90 -9.60 -1.57
C GLU A 170 -5.28 -10.69 -0.56
N LEU A 171 -5.36 -10.37 0.73
CA LEU A 171 -5.76 -11.30 1.80
C LEU A 171 -7.18 -11.87 1.62
N ILE A 172 -8.03 -11.18 0.86
CA ILE A 172 -9.40 -11.63 0.56
C ILE A 172 -9.60 -12.08 -0.89
N GLY A 173 -8.48 -12.28 -1.63
CA GLY A 173 -8.52 -12.74 -3.01
C GLY A 173 -9.03 -11.73 -4.03
N LYS A 174 -8.98 -10.43 -3.73
CA LYS A 174 -9.32 -9.32 -4.64
C LYS A 174 -8.04 -8.54 -5.01
N PRO A 175 -7.30 -8.95 -6.04
CA PRO A 175 -6.07 -8.26 -6.40
C PRO A 175 -6.37 -6.81 -6.85
N ALA A 176 -5.48 -5.88 -6.48
CA ALA A 176 -5.59 -4.49 -6.87
C ALA A 176 -4.28 -3.99 -7.48
N ARG A 177 -4.39 -3.08 -8.42
CA ARG A 177 -3.25 -2.35 -8.99
C ARG A 177 -2.95 -1.11 -8.15
N LEU A 178 -1.71 -0.66 -8.19
CA LEU A 178 -1.28 0.56 -7.52
C LEU A 178 -1.09 1.69 -8.53
N TYR A 179 -1.74 2.82 -8.31
CA TYR A 179 -1.29 4.08 -8.91
C TYR A 179 -0.16 4.64 -8.05
N ALA A 180 1.07 4.30 -8.42
CA ALA A 180 2.26 4.60 -7.60
C ALA A 180 2.54 6.10 -7.48
N GLY A 181 2.26 6.89 -8.51
CA GLY A 181 2.38 8.35 -8.48
C GLY A 181 1.42 9.01 -7.51
N SER A 182 0.22 8.45 -7.36
CA SER A 182 -0.79 8.86 -6.38
C SER A 182 -1.20 10.33 -6.49
N TRP A 183 -1.71 10.91 -5.40
CA TRP A 183 -2.21 12.28 -5.36
C TRP A 183 -1.15 13.32 -5.72
N SER A 184 0.07 13.18 -5.21
CA SER A 184 1.17 14.11 -5.48
C SER A 184 1.51 14.19 -6.97
N ASP A 185 1.51 13.05 -7.68
CA ASP A 185 1.69 13.02 -9.14
C ASP A 185 0.44 13.54 -9.87
N TRP A 186 -0.76 13.20 -9.39
CA TRP A 186 -2.00 13.67 -10.00
C TRP A 186 -2.07 15.19 -10.05
N VAL A 187 -1.81 15.87 -8.93
CA VAL A 187 -1.88 17.33 -8.82
C VAL A 187 -0.66 18.06 -9.37
N SER A 188 0.38 17.34 -9.76
CA SER A 188 1.55 17.93 -10.42
C SER A 188 1.22 18.49 -11.82
N ASP A 189 0.15 17.99 -12.43
CA ASP A 189 -0.40 18.50 -13.67
C ASP A 189 -1.72 19.25 -13.39
N PRO A 190 -1.72 20.60 -13.49
CA PRO A 190 -2.90 21.40 -13.17
C PRO A 190 -4.07 21.22 -14.14
N SER A 191 -3.87 20.52 -15.25
CA SER A 191 -4.95 20.20 -16.20
C SER A 191 -5.82 19.02 -15.74
N ARG A 192 -5.34 18.22 -14.77
CA ARG A 192 -6.08 17.09 -14.25
C ARG A 192 -7.18 17.55 -13.28
N PRO A 193 -8.41 17.03 -13.44
CA PRO A 193 -9.53 17.45 -12.61
C PRO A 193 -9.40 16.98 -11.16
N VAL A 194 -9.96 17.76 -10.24
CA VAL A 194 -10.01 17.50 -8.80
C VAL A 194 -11.44 17.59 -8.33
N ALA A 195 -11.85 16.67 -7.48
CA ALA A 195 -13.13 16.70 -6.76
C ALA A 195 -12.92 16.94 -5.26
N THR A 196 -13.96 17.39 -4.58
CA THR A 196 -13.98 17.60 -3.13
C THR A 196 -15.34 17.16 -2.58
N GLY A 197 -15.42 16.92 -1.27
CA GLY A 197 -16.63 16.40 -0.63
C GLY A 197 -16.74 14.88 -0.73
N GLU A 198 -17.94 14.37 -0.50
CA GLU A 198 -18.26 12.94 -0.68
C GLU A 198 -18.83 12.75 -2.11
N GLU A 199 -18.37 11.72 -2.83
CA GLU A 199 -18.91 11.29 -4.11
C GLU A 199 -19.66 9.96 -3.99
#